data_26ff7ffbee0ed667a20a5e6fd777803b
#
_entry.id   26ff7ffbee0ed667a20a5e6fd777803b
#
_cell.length_a   1.000
_cell.length_b   1.000
_cell.length_c   1.000
_cell.angle_alpha   90.00
_cell.angle_beta   90.00
_cell.angle_gamma   90.00
#
_symmetry.space_group_name_H-M   'P 1'
#
loop_
_entity.id
_entity.type
_entity.pdbx_description
1 polymer ?
#
loop_
_entity_poly.entity_id
_entity_poly.type
_entity_poly.pdbx_seq_one_letter_code
_entity_poly.pdbx_strand_id
1 'polypeptide(L)'
;MTIANAARQDEMGAAIRFAEVSVWTPQGAQILREIDWCVQPGERWVLIGPNGSGKSTLLSLAGALRHPSRGRVSVLGGTLGRVDMPMLRGRIGFVDSGGATLDWLTAEDVVLTGIGSTLRPLWWTYANADRDRARELLALLGCADLADREISTCSQGERGRIRIARALIGDPQLLLLDEPAVGLDLAAREALIAALDHLSEDRPDLTSVLVTHHLEEVPSSSTHAILLRDGQMLAAGAIQATLTSANLSACFGLPVDCRHDGQRWSARAPANWSRTTAAGSR
;
A
#
# COMPACT_ATOMS: atom_id res chain seq x y z
N MET A 1 -13.05 20.06 29.78
CA MET A 1 -11.86 19.29 29.32
C MET A 1 -12.22 18.67 27.99
N THR A 2 -11.67 19.14 26.95
CA THR A 2 -12.32 19.70 25.77
C THR A 2 -11.86 18.90 24.53
N ILE A 3 -12.65 18.89 23.48
CA ILE A 3 -12.47 18.28 22.15
C ILE A 3 -11.01 18.36 21.61
N ALA A 4 -10.29 19.42 21.94
CA ALA A 4 -8.87 19.60 21.59
C ALA A 4 -7.90 18.60 22.29
N ASN A 5 -8.29 18.00 23.42
CA ASN A 5 -7.44 17.03 24.13
C ASN A 5 -7.68 15.59 23.58
N ALA A 6 -8.89 15.29 23.12
CA ALA A 6 -9.20 14.03 22.44
C ALA A 6 -8.51 13.98 21.06
N ALA A 7 -8.56 15.07 20.29
CA ALA A 7 -7.85 15.15 19.01
C ALA A 7 -6.32 15.00 19.15
N ARG A 8 -5.71 15.50 20.25
CA ARG A 8 -4.29 15.32 20.53
C ARG A 8 -3.94 13.91 21.03
N GLN A 9 -4.86 13.21 21.68
CA GLN A 9 -4.66 11.81 22.08
C GLN A 9 -4.81 10.85 20.91
N ASP A 10 -5.72 11.09 19.98
CA ASP A 10 -5.82 10.38 18.70
C ASP A 10 -4.57 10.60 17.83
N GLU A 11 -3.93 11.78 17.93
CA GLU A 11 -2.68 12.08 17.22
C GLU A 11 -1.48 11.28 17.72
N MET A 12 -1.43 10.86 18.99
CA MET A 12 -0.28 10.14 19.58
C MET A 12 -0.31 8.62 19.32
N GLY A 13 -1.45 8.07 18.91
CA GLY A 13 -1.64 6.64 18.64
C GLY A 13 -1.68 6.26 17.15
N ALA A 14 -1.64 7.22 16.24
CA ALA A 14 -1.78 6.97 14.81
C ALA A 14 -0.66 6.08 14.23
N ALA A 15 -1.03 5.14 13.36
CA ALA A 15 -0.06 4.33 12.62
C ALA A 15 0.72 5.17 11.60
N ILE A 16 0.04 6.13 10.94
CA ILE A 16 0.68 7.11 10.05
C ILE A 16 0.10 8.49 10.35
N ARG A 17 0.95 9.51 10.46
CA ARG A 17 0.55 10.91 10.56
C ARG A 17 1.41 11.79 9.67
N PHE A 18 0.78 12.47 8.73
CA PHE A 18 1.33 13.55 7.95
C PHE A 18 0.75 14.87 8.46
N ALA A 19 1.58 15.87 8.67
CA ALA A 19 1.19 17.22 9.07
C ALA A 19 1.86 18.24 8.13
N GLU A 20 1.05 18.90 7.31
CA GLU A 20 1.45 19.91 6.31
C GLU A 20 2.61 19.46 5.41
N VAL A 21 2.57 18.19 4.96
CA VAL A 21 3.70 17.58 4.26
C VAL A 21 3.76 18.03 2.81
N SER A 22 4.92 18.57 2.42
CA SER A 22 5.23 18.88 1.04
C SER A 22 6.56 18.25 0.61
N VAL A 23 6.64 17.87 -0.67
CA VAL A 23 7.83 17.25 -1.27
C VAL A 23 8.15 17.90 -2.60
N TRP A 24 9.42 18.26 -2.80
CA TRP A 24 9.97 18.75 -4.06
C TRP A 24 11.04 17.80 -4.61
N THR A 25 11.19 17.81 -5.93
CA THR A 25 12.36 17.21 -6.58
C THR A 25 13.59 18.09 -6.35
N PRO A 26 14.82 17.56 -6.55
CA PRO A 26 16.03 18.40 -6.51
C PRO A 26 16.01 19.58 -7.50
N GLN A 27 15.23 19.45 -8.58
CA GLN A 27 15.03 20.48 -9.61
C GLN A 27 13.93 21.48 -9.25
N GLY A 28 13.31 21.35 -8.07
CA GLY A 28 12.30 22.29 -7.57
C GLY A 28 10.86 21.98 -7.99
N ALA A 29 10.60 20.92 -8.75
CA ALA A 29 9.23 20.53 -9.08
C ALA A 29 8.53 19.95 -7.84
N GLN A 30 7.33 20.45 -7.53
CA GLN A 30 6.55 20.02 -6.37
C GLN A 30 5.78 18.74 -6.70
N ILE A 31 6.03 17.69 -5.91
CA ILE A 31 5.39 16.37 -6.04
C ILE A 31 4.19 16.24 -5.11
N LEU A 32 4.33 16.68 -3.84
CA LEU A 32 3.25 16.68 -2.85
C LEU A 32 3.10 18.09 -2.27
N ARG A 33 1.85 18.49 -1.99
CA ARG A 33 1.48 19.84 -1.54
C ARG A 33 0.61 19.75 -0.31
N GLU A 34 1.14 20.17 0.84
CA GLU A 34 0.40 20.38 2.09
C GLU A 34 -0.53 19.20 2.44
N ILE A 35 0.03 17.99 2.45
CA ILE A 35 -0.71 16.78 2.77
C ILE A 35 -0.89 16.70 4.29
N ASP A 36 -2.16 16.61 4.71
CA ASP A 36 -2.58 16.27 6.06
C ASP A 36 -3.32 14.93 6.04
N TRP A 37 -2.71 13.88 6.57
CA TRP A 37 -3.26 12.53 6.55
C TRP A 37 -3.02 11.81 7.87
N CYS A 38 -4.04 11.09 8.36
CA CYS A 38 -3.98 10.32 9.57
C CYS A 38 -4.56 8.93 9.33
N VAL A 39 -3.81 7.89 9.69
CA VAL A 39 -4.20 6.49 9.63
C VAL A 39 -4.15 5.93 11.03
N GLN A 40 -5.26 5.36 11.51
CA GLN A 40 -5.32 4.71 12.80
C GLN A 40 -4.85 3.24 12.71
N PRO A 41 -4.35 2.65 13.82
CA PRO A 41 -4.03 1.22 13.84
C PRO A 41 -5.23 0.35 13.41
N GLY A 42 -4.96 -0.68 12.62
CA GLY A 42 -5.96 -1.60 12.09
C GLY A 42 -6.79 -1.06 10.90
N GLU A 43 -6.62 0.20 10.51
CA GLU A 43 -7.27 0.71 9.30
C GLU A 43 -6.60 0.15 8.03
N ARG A 44 -7.42 -0.15 7.04
CA ARG A 44 -7.00 -0.63 5.72
C ARG A 44 -7.38 0.40 4.66
N TRP A 45 -6.36 1.11 4.18
CA TRP A 45 -6.51 2.23 3.27
C TRP A 45 -6.21 1.85 1.82
N VAL A 46 -6.96 2.44 0.90
CA VAL A 46 -6.62 2.45 -0.53
C VAL A 46 -6.26 3.86 -0.97
N LEU A 47 -5.09 4.00 -1.57
CA LEU A 47 -4.61 5.25 -2.18
C LEU A 47 -4.81 5.19 -3.69
N ILE A 48 -5.72 6.02 -4.20
CA ILE A 48 -6.13 6.03 -5.61
C ILE A 48 -5.81 7.38 -6.24
N GLY A 49 -5.43 7.38 -7.49
CA GLY A 49 -5.19 8.59 -8.28
C GLY A 49 -4.50 8.29 -9.61
N PRO A 50 -4.50 9.23 -10.54
CA PRO A 50 -3.86 9.07 -11.83
C PRO A 50 -2.33 8.88 -11.70
N ASN A 51 -1.71 8.37 -12.76
CA ASN A 51 -0.25 8.25 -12.81
C ASN A 51 0.40 9.63 -12.67
N GLY A 52 1.48 9.71 -11.89
CA GLY A 52 2.17 10.97 -11.60
C GLY A 52 1.52 11.84 -10.52
N SER A 53 0.41 11.42 -9.88
CA SER A 53 -0.23 12.20 -8.81
C SER A 53 0.54 12.26 -7.49
N GLY A 54 1.62 11.48 -7.33
CA GLY A 54 2.45 11.47 -6.11
C GLY A 54 2.23 10.26 -5.19
N LYS A 55 1.44 9.25 -5.59
CA LYS A 55 1.10 8.07 -4.76
C LYS A 55 2.33 7.34 -4.20
N SER A 56 3.26 6.94 -5.05
CA SER A 56 4.48 6.23 -4.62
C SER A 56 5.38 7.12 -3.75
N THR A 57 5.36 8.45 -3.96
CA THR A 57 6.06 9.40 -3.08
C THR A 57 5.41 9.44 -1.69
N LEU A 58 4.08 9.51 -1.62
CA LEU A 58 3.34 9.46 -0.36
C LEU A 58 3.62 8.16 0.37
N LEU A 59 3.54 7.01 -0.34
CA LEU A 59 3.82 5.71 0.22
C LEU A 59 5.27 5.56 0.70
N SER A 60 6.25 6.12 -0.04
CA SER A 60 7.66 6.07 0.36
C SER A 60 7.97 6.88 1.63
N LEU A 61 7.21 7.95 1.89
CA LEU A 61 7.26 8.67 3.17
C LEU A 61 6.68 7.82 4.29
N ALA A 62 5.52 7.18 4.09
CA ALA A 62 4.92 6.25 5.05
C ALA A 62 5.80 5.04 5.34
N GLY A 63 6.55 4.57 4.33
CA GLY A 63 7.53 3.48 4.45
C GLY A 63 8.87 3.90 5.08
N ALA A 64 9.00 5.15 5.53
CA ALA A 64 10.24 5.69 6.06
C ALA A 64 11.44 5.54 5.10
N LEU A 65 11.19 5.51 3.78
CA LEU A 65 12.21 5.42 2.74
C LEU A 65 12.70 6.80 2.27
N ARG A 66 11.91 7.84 2.55
CA ARG A 66 12.17 9.22 2.16
C ARG A 66 11.81 10.16 3.30
N HIS A 67 12.43 11.34 3.34
CA HIS A 67 12.04 12.43 4.23
C HIS A 67 11.19 13.47 3.49
N PRO A 68 10.25 14.14 4.18
CA PRO A 68 9.53 15.27 3.59
C PRO A 68 10.48 16.45 3.37
N SER A 69 10.19 17.28 2.37
CA SER A 69 10.92 18.56 2.17
C SER A 69 10.41 19.62 3.15
N ARG A 70 9.13 19.56 3.53
CA ARG A 70 8.49 20.42 4.54
C ARG A 70 7.41 19.62 5.28
N GLY A 71 7.07 20.05 6.47
CA GLY A 71 6.07 19.40 7.33
C GLY A 71 6.68 18.27 8.17
N ARG A 72 5.83 17.45 8.74
CA ARG A 72 6.23 16.36 9.63
C ARG A 72 5.54 15.05 9.25
N VAL A 73 6.31 13.97 9.25
CA VAL A 73 5.80 12.61 9.09
C VAL A 73 6.14 11.82 10.33
N SER A 74 5.14 11.19 10.93
CA SER A 74 5.32 10.20 11.99
C SER A 74 4.70 8.88 11.57
N VAL A 75 5.39 7.78 11.84
CA VAL A 75 4.98 6.42 11.50
C VAL A 75 5.22 5.53 12.71
N LEU A 76 4.20 4.78 13.13
CA LEU A 76 4.25 3.88 14.29
C LEU A 76 4.85 4.56 15.54
N GLY A 77 4.48 5.83 15.78
CA GLY A 77 4.98 6.66 16.88
C GLY A 77 6.35 7.29 16.66
N GLY A 78 7.09 6.91 15.60
CA GLY A 78 8.40 7.45 15.25
C GLY A 78 8.32 8.64 14.30
N THR A 79 8.88 9.80 14.66
CA THR A 79 8.97 10.94 13.74
C THR A 79 10.20 10.82 12.85
N LEU A 80 10.02 10.88 11.53
CA LEU A 80 11.13 10.80 10.57
C LEU A 80 12.18 11.88 10.84
N GLY A 81 13.44 11.49 10.85
CA GLY A 81 14.58 12.36 11.21
C GLY A 81 14.86 12.46 12.70
N ARG A 82 14.06 11.81 13.59
CA ARG A 82 14.24 11.80 15.05
C ARG A 82 14.15 10.39 15.66
N VAL A 83 14.04 9.36 14.85
CA VAL A 83 13.87 7.96 15.23
C VAL A 83 14.99 7.13 14.61
N ASP A 84 15.31 5.99 15.22
CA ASP A 84 16.15 4.97 14.60
C ASP A 84 15.44 4.40 13.39
N MET A 85 15.92 4.77 12.20
CA MET A 85 15.29 4.43 10.91
C MET A 85 15.34 2.93 10.60
N PRO A 86 16.44 2.19 10.84
CA PRO A 86 16.49 0.73 10.76
C PRO A 86 15.44 0.04 11.64
N MET A 87 15.34 0.43 12.91
CA MET A 87 14.36 -0.12 13.85
C MET A 87 12.92 0.17 13.38
N LEU A 88 12.65 1.39 12.92
CA LEU A 88 11.32 1.75 12.41
C LEU A 88 10.96 0.92 11.18
N ARG A 89 11.88 0.80 10.21
CA ARG A 89 11.66 0.03 8.98
C ARG A 89 11.44 -1.45 9.24
N GLY A 90 12.05 -2.02 10.28
CA GLY A 90 11.83 -3.41 10.69
C GLY A 90 10.38 -3.70 11.12
N ARG A 91 9.58 -2.66 11.43
CA ARG A 91 8.15 -2.77 11.78
C ARG A 91 7.22 -2.48 10.59
N ILE A 92 7.77 -2.22 9.42
CA ILE A 92 7.04 -1.86 8.20
C ILE A 92 7.32 -2.90 7.13
N GLY A 93 6.29 -3.61 6.67
CA GLY A 93 6.34 -4.41 5.46
C GLY A 93 6.13 -3.50 4.24
N PHE A 94 7.10 -3.47 3.33
CA PHE A 94 7.00 -2.67 2.11
C PHE A 94 7.15 -3.56 0.88
N VAL A 95 6.17 -3.50 -0.01
CA VAL A 95 6.16 -4.23 -1.29
C VAL A 95 6.02 -3.20 -2.40
N ASP A 96 7.02 -3.10 -3.24
CA ASP A 96 6.98 -2.33 -4.48
C ASP A 96 6.76 -3.23 -5.70
N SER A 97 6.27 -2.67 -6.80
CA SER A 97 6.02 -3.40 -8.04
C SER A 97 7.31 -3.88 -8.73
N GLY A 98 8.46 -3.26 -8.40
CA GLY A 98 9.78 -3.53 -8.99
C GLY A 98 10.77 -4.24 -8.08
N GLY A 99 10.34 -4.72 -6.89
CA GLY A 99 11.22 -5.27 -5.87
C GLY A 99 12.13 -6.39 -6.38
N ALA A 100 13.44 -6.17 -6.19
CA ALA A 100 14.43 -7.13 -6.59
C ALA A 100 14.34 -8.41 -5.74
N THR A 101 14.27 -9.55 -6.40
CA THR A 101 14.48 -10.88 -5.81
C THR A 101 15.58 -11.58 -6.59
N LEU A 102 16.30 -12.47 -5.94
CA LEU A 102 17.28 -13.29 -6.64
C LEU A 102 16.57 -14.50 -7.27
N ASP A 103 16.59 -14.60 -8.58
CA ASP A 103 15.80 -15.55 -9.36
C ASP A 103 16.10 -17.04 -9.05
N TRP A 104 17.27 -17.33 -8.52
CA TRP A 104 17.71 -18.67 -8.13
C TRP A 104 17.28 -19.12 -6.73
N LEU A 105 16.67 -18.22 -5.95
CA LEU A 105 16.14 -18.54 -4.62
C LEU A 105 14.80 -19.28 -4.73
N THR A 106 14.54 -20.16 -3.78
CA THR A 106 13.21 -20.73 -3.59
C THR A 106 12.25 -19.69 -3.01
N ALA A 107 10.95 -19.91 -3.13
CA ALA A 107 9.95 -19.02 -2.53
C ALA A 107 10.13 -18.93 -1.01
N GLU A 108 10.41 -20.05 -0.31
CA GLU A 108 10.73 -20.05 1.12
C GLU A 108 11.95 -19.18 1.42
N ASP A 109 13.07 -19.35 0.67
CA ASP A 109 14.27 -18.55 0.89
C ASP A 109 14.02 -17.05 0.69
N VAL A 110 13.22 -16.69 -0.33
CA VAL A 110 12.83 -15.29 -0.55
C VAL A 110 12.06 -14.74 0.65
N VAL A 111 11.10 -15.49 1.18
CA VAL A 111 10.36 -15.07 2.37
C VAL A 111 11.29 -14.87 3.55
N LEU A 112 12.19 -15.80 3.81
CA LEU A 112 13.16 -15.74 4.91
C LEU A 112 14.07 -14.51 4.86
N THR A 113 14.40 -14.00 3.65
CA THR A 113 15.18 -12.76 3.52
C THR A 113 14.49 -11.54 4.13
N GLY A 114 13.19 -11.60 4.36
CA GLY A 114 12.41 -10.54 5.01
C GLY A 114 12.78 -10.32 6.47
N ILE A 115 13.22 -11.35 7.21
CA ILE A 115 13.60 -11.28 8.63
C ILE A 115 14.70 -10.24 8.86
N GLY A 116 15.72 -10.21 7.99
CA GLY A 116 16.84 -9.27 8.07
C GLY A 116 16.73 -8.09 7.10
N SER A 117 15.61 -7.97 6.36
CA SER A 117 15.45 -6.99 5.28
C SER A 117 16.62 -7.04 4.27
N THR A 118 17.14 -8.23 3.99
CA THR A 118 18.28 -8.49 3.10
C THR A 118 17.80 -8.96 1.72
N LEU A 119 18.67 -8.88 0.69
CA LEU A 119 18.39 -9.51 -0.60
C LEU A 119 18.92 -10.95 -0.65
N ARG A 120 19.94 -11.27 0.15
CA ARG A 120 20.56 -12.61 0.19
C ARG A 120 20.18 -13.29 1.50
N PRO A 121 19.77 -14.57 1.45
CA PRO A 121 19.47 -15.32 2.65
C PRO A 121 20.72 -15.48 3.53
N LEU A 122 20.50 -15.41 4.83
CA LEU A 122 21.50 -15.68 5.86
C LEU A 122 21.18 -17.05 6.47
N TRP A 123 21.28 -18.13 5.70
CA TRP A 123 20.80 -19.49 6.05
C TRP A 123 21.22 -19.98 7.44
N TRP A 124 22.40 -19.55 7.90
CA TRP A 124 22.91 -19.91 9.23
C TRP A 124 22.23 -19.18 10.39
N THR A 125 21.41 -18.19 10.12
CA THR A 125 20.68 -17.44 11.14
C THR A 125 19.24 -17.91 11.30
N TYR A 126 18.68 -18.64 10.33
CA TYR A 126 17.28 -19.04 10.33
C TYR A 126 17.06 -20.30 11.17
N ALA A 127 16.16 -20.22 12.16
CA ALA A 127 15.70 -21.36 12.92
C ALA A 127 14.63 -22.16 12.14
N ASN A 128 14.32 -23.37 12.62
CA ASN A 128 13.20 -24.15 12.03
C ASN A 128 11.87 -23.40 12.15
N ALA A 129 11.65 -22.70 13.26
CA ALA A 129 10.45 -21.89 13.46
C ALA A 129 10.30 -20.77 12.40
N ASP A 130 11.40 -20.20 11.92
CA ASP A 130 11.35 -19.19 10.84
C ASP A 130 10.91 -19.82 9.52
N ARG A 131 11.37 -21.05 9.23
CA ARG A 131 10.96 -21.80 8.04
C ARG A 131 9.49 -22.22 8.11
N ASP A 132 9.05 -22.72 9.27
CA ASP A 132 7.65 -23.04 9.50
C ASP A 132 6.78 -21.79 9.28
N ARG A 133 7.19 -20.65 9.84
CA ARG A 133 6.50 -19.37 9.64
C ARG A 133 6.49 -18.90 8.19
N ALA A 134 7.58 -19.08 7.46
CA ALA A 134 7.65 -18.75 6.04
C ALA A 134 6.64 -19.59 5.23
N ARG A 135 6.54 -20.89 5.50
CA ARG A 135 5.59 -21.80 4.86
C ARG A 135 4.14 -21.47 5.22
N GLU A 136 3.84 -21.12 6.48
CA GLU A 136 2.52 -20.63 6.90
C GLU A 136 2.10 -19.38 6.11
N LEU A 137 2.99 -18.39 5.97
CA LEU A 137 2.71 -17.17 5.22
C LEU A 137 2.52 -17.44 3.71
N LEU A 138 3.30 -18.36 3.13
CA LEU A 138 3.08 -18.80 1.77
C LEU A 138 1.71 -19.49 1.61
N ALA A 139 1.30 -20.33 2.57
CA ALA A 139 0.00 -20.97 2.56
C ALA A 139 -1.14 -19.95 2.68
N LEU A 140 -1.04 -18.98 3.60
CA LEU A 140 -2.00 -17.89 3.78
C LEU A 140 -2.24 -17.10 2.47
N LEU A 141 -1.18 -16.91 1.69
CA LEU A 141 -1.23 -16.20 0.41
C LEU A 141 -1.48 -17.11 -0.81
N GLY A 142 -1.90 -18.37 -0.57
CA GLY A 142 -2.22 -19.32 -1.65
C GLY A 142 -1.01 -19.74 -2.49
N CYS A 143 0.16 -19.87 -1.85
CA CYS A 143 1.44 -20.24 -2.47
C CYS A 143 2.12 -21.42 -1.75
N ALA A 144 1.36 -22.28 -1.02
CA ALA A 144 1.93 -23.38 -0.24
C ALA A 144 2.75 -24.36 -1.07
N ASP A 145 2.27 -24.68 -2.27
CA ASP A 145 2.90 -25.59 -3.23
C ASP A 145 4.15 -25.01 -3.91
N LEU A 146 4.42 -23.73 -3.69
CA LEU A 146 5.55 -23.02 -4.29
C LEU A 146 6.76 -22.91 -3.35
N ALA A 147 6.68 -23.37 -2.11
CA ALA A 147 7.71 -23.14 -1.08
C ALA A 147 9.13 -23.54 -1.55
N ASP A 148 9.25 -24.70 -2.16
CA ASP A 148 10.52 -25.25 -2.64
C ASP A 148 10.81 -24.88 -4.13
N ARG A 149 9.99 -24.05 -4.75
CA ARG A 149 10.08 -23.68 -6.16
C ARG A 149 10.94 -22.44 -6.35
N GLU A 150 11.82 -22.47 -7.35
CA GLU A 150 12.65 -21.29 -7.69
C GLU A 150 11.81 -20.15 -8.22
N ILE A 151 12.13 -18.93 -7.79
CA ILE A 151 11.45 -17.69 -8.22
C ILE A 151 11.49 -17.52 -9.74
N SER A 152 12.58 -17.92 -10.39
CA SER A 152 12.71 -17.87 -11.86
C SER A 152 11.55 -18.54 -12.61
N THR A 153 10.96 -19.58 -12.00
CA THR A 153 9.87 -20.38 -12.59
C THR A 153 8.48 -19.96 -12.16
N CYS A 154 8.38 -18.97 -11.24
CA CYS A 154 7.11 -18.46 -10.76
C CYS A 154 6.53 -17.39 -11.70
N SER A 155 5.21 -17.39 -11.88
CA SER A 155 4.48 -16.33 -12.58
C SER A 155 4.59 -14.98 -11.85
N GLN A 156 4.27 -13.88 -12.51
CA GLN A 156 4.28 -12.56 -11.88
C GLN A 156 3.33 -12.47 -10.66
N GLY A 157 2.15 -13.09 -10.75
CA GLY A 157 1.19 -13.11 -9.64
C GLY A 157 1.69 -13.91 -8.45
N GLU A 158 2.33 -15.08 -8.68
CA GLU A 158 2.98 -15.87 -7.65
C GLU A 158 4.11 -15.09 -6.99
N ARG A 159 5.00 -14.46 -7.77
CA ARG A 159 6.08 -13.61 -7.28
C ARG A 159 5.54 -12.42 -6.45
N GLY A 160 4.43 -11.81 -6.85
CA GLY A 160 3.76 -10.74 -6.11
C GLY A 160 3.35 -11.20 -4.71
N ARG A 161 2.65 -12.35 -4.62
CA ARG A 161 2.21 -12.94 -3.34
C ARG A 161 3.39 -13.39 -2.46
N ILE A 162 4.42 -13.99 -3.05
CA ILE A 162 5.66 -14.34 -2.34
C ILE A 162 6.35 -13.10 -1.74
N ARG A 163 6.36 -11.96 -2.46
CA ARG A 163 6.89 -10.69 -1.93
C ARG A 163 6.06 -10.15 -0.78
N ILE A 164 4.74 -10.35 -0.79
CA ILE A 164 3.89 -10.01 0.36
C ILE A 164 4.21 -10.92 1.54
N ALA A 165 4.35 -12.24 1.35
CA ALA A 165 4.81 -13.16 2.41
C ALA A 165 6.15 -12.72 3.01
N ARG A 166 7.10 -12.32 2.16
CA ARG A 166 8.40 -11.77 2.58
C ARG A 166 8.25 -10.50 3.41
N ALA A 167 7.32 -9.63 3.08
CA ALA A 167 7.08 -8.41 3.84
C ALA A 167 6.42 -8.68 5.20
N LEU A 168 5.72 -9.81 5.33
CA LEU A 168 5.00 -10.21 6.56
C LEU A 168 5.84 -11.03 7.54
N ILE A 169 6.96 -11.65 7.11
CA ILE A 169 7.74 -12.57 7.97
C ILE A 169 8.31 -11.89 9.21
N GLY A 170 8.63 -10.60 9.12
CA GLY A 170 9.11 -9.78 10.22
C GLY A 170 8.02 -9.31 11.20
N ASP A 171 6.80 -9.82 11.08
CA ASP A 171 5.63 -9.42 11.88
C ASP A 171 5.38 -7.89 11.90
N PRO A 172 5.23 -7.24 10.74
CA PRO A 172 5.07 -5.80 10.65
C PRO A 172 3.75 -5.34 11.28
N GLN A 173 3.74 -4.10 11.77
CA GLN A 173 2.54 -3.40 12.25
C GLN A 173 1.88 -2.57 11.14
N LEU A 174 2.61 -2.31 10.06
CA LEU A 174 2.17 -1.55 8.90
C LEU A 174 2.60 -2.26 7.62
N LEU A 175 1.66 -2.54 6.73
CA LEU A 175 1.91 -3.13 5.41
C LEU A 175 1.62 -2.10 4.31
N LEU A 176 2.61 -1.83 3.48
CA LEU A 176 2.54 -0.87 2.37
C LEU A 176 2.73 -1.61 1.05
N LEU A 177 1.76 -1.48 0.15
CA LEU A 177 1.72 -2.17 -1.14
C LEU A 177 1.63 -1.14 -2.27
N ASP A 178 2.70 -0.99 -3.06
CA ASP A 178 2.74 -0.05 -4.20
C ASP A 178 2.42 -0.79 -5.50
N GLU A 179 1.19 -0.65 -5.96
CA GLU A 179 0.65 -1.23 -7.19
C GLU A 179 0.97 -2.75 -7.35
N PRO A 180 0.63 -3.60 -6.37
CA PRO A 180 1.04 -5.01 -6.35
C PRO A 180 0.39 -5.86 -7.45
N ALA A 181 -0.68 -5.37 -8.09
CA ALA A 181 -1.42 -6.07 -9.14
C ALA A 181 -0.97 -5.68 -10.56
N VAL A 182 0.03 -4.80 -10.70
CA VAL A 182 0.51 -4.37 -12.03
C VAL A 182 1.06 -5.55 -12.83
N GLY A 183 0.56 -5.69 -14.06
CA GLY A 183 1.00 -6.74 -14.98
C GLY A 183 0.41 -8.13 -14.70
N LEU A 184 -0.54 -8.24 -13.77
CA LEU A 184 -1.25 -9.49 -13.51
C LEU A 184 -2.41 -9.70 -14.49
N ASP A 185 -2.62 -10.93 -14.90
CA ASP A 185 -3.87 -11.34 -15.57
C ASP A 185 -5.04 -11.35 -14.55
N LEU A 186 -6.25 -11.58 -15.06
CA LEU A 186 -7.45 -11.58 -14.22
C LEU A 186 -7.36 -12.59 -13.07
N ALA A 187 -6.94 -13.82 -13.33
CA ALA A 187 -6.90 -14.88 -12.33
C ALA A 187 -5.88 -14.57 -11.21
N ALA A 188 -4.69 -14.11 -11.59
CA ALA A 188 -3.64 -13.72 -10.64
C ALA A 188 -4.03 -12.51 -9.80
N ARG A 189 -4.73 -11.52 -10.40
CA ARG A 189 -5.27 -10.36 -9.71
C ARG A 189 -6.33 -10.76 -8.68
N GLU A 190 -7.31 -11.59 -9.07
CA GLU A 190 -8.35 -12.07 -8.15
C GLU A 190 -7.76 -12.88 -7.00
N ALA A 191 -6.76 -13.75 -7.28
CA ALA A 191 -6.05 -14.48 -6.25
C ALA A 191 -5.30 -13.57 -5.28
N LEU A 192 -4.69 -12.47 -5.76
CA LEU A 192 -4.03 -11.48 -4.91
C LEU A 192 -5.05 -10.76 -4.00
N ILE A 193 -6.19 -10.33 -4.56
CA ILE A 193 -7.22 -9.63 -3.78
C ILE A 193 -7.80 -10.56 -2.72
N ALA A 194 -8.12 -11.80 -3.06
CA ALA A 194 -8.59 -12.80 -2.10
C ALA A 194 -7.56 -13.04 -0.98
N ALA A 195 -6.27 -13.10 -1.32
CA ALA A 195 -5.21 -13.25 -0.33
C ALA A 195 -5.12 -12.04 0.64
N LEU A 196 -5.34 -10.81 0.15
CA LEU A 196 -5.39 -9.61 0.99
C LEU A 196 -6.64 -9.59 1.90
N ASP A 197 -7.79 -10.06 1.41
CA ASP A 197 -9.00 -10.21 2.22
C ASP A 197 -8.79 -11.25 3.33
N HIS A 198 -8.24 -12.44 3.02
CA HIS A 198 -7.88 -13.46 4.03
C HIS A 198 -6.85 -12.95 5.04
N LEU A 199 -5.83 -12.21 4.58
CA LEU A 199 -4.86 -11.61 5.49
C LEU A 199 -5.53 -10.66 6.49
N SER A 200 -6.56 -9.93 6.07
CA SER A 200 -7.30 -9.02 6.95
C SER A 200 -8.12 -9.73 8.03
N GLU A 201 -8.56 -10.95 7.76
CA GLU A 201 -9.27 -11.81 8.72
C GLU A 201 -8.29 -12.44 9.72
N ASP A 202 -7.13 -12.91 9.24
CA ASP A 202 -6.08 -13.51 10.07
C ASP A 202 -5.34 -12.47 10.93
N ARG A 203 -5.17 -11.25 10.42
CA ARG A 203 -4.43 -10.15 11.05
C ARG A 203 -5.27 -8.86 11.14
N PRO A 204 -6.34 -8.84 11.96
CA PRO A 204 -7.25 -7.69 12.04
C PRO A 204 -6.57 -6.40 12.53
N ASP A 205 -5.50 -6.52 13.33
CA ASP A 205 -4.72 -5.38 13.86
C ASP A 205 -3.70 -4.82 12.86
N LEU A 206 -3.44 -5.52 11.75
CA LEU A 206 -2.49 -5.06 10.75
C LEU A 206 -3.04 -3.84 10.01
N THR A 207 -2.33 -2.72 10.15
CA THR A 207 -2.63 -1.52 9.36
C THR A 207 -2.08 -1.70 7.95
N SER A 208 -2.84 -1.35 6.91
CA SER A 208 -2.35 -1.47 5.55
C SER A 208 -2.71 -0.27 4.67
N VAL A 209 -1.84 0.01 3.70
CA VAL A 209 -2.09 0.98 2.61
C VAL A 209 -1.79 0.31 1.28
N LEU A 210 -2.81 0.16 0.45
CA LEU A 210 -2.71 -0.34 -0.91
C LEU A 210 -2.77 0.83 -1.89
N VAL A 211 -1.77 0.97 -2.72
CA VAL A 211 -1.79 1.91 -3.85
C VAL A 211 -2.29 1.19 -5.09
N THR A 212 -3.27 1.76 -5.75
CA THR A 212 -3.73 1.31 -7.05
C THR A 212 -4.31 2.46 -7.88
N HIS A 213 -4.44 2.28 -9.18
CA HIS A 213 -5.18 3.16 -10.08
C HIS A 213 -6.42 2.48 -10.69
N HIS A 214 -6.72 1.25 -10.25
CA HIS A 214 -7.87 0.45 -10.67
C HIS A 214 -8.80 0.17 -9.49
N LEU A 215 -10.08 0.52 -9.60
CA LEU A 215 -11.05 0.29 -8.53
C LEU A 215 -11.35 -1.20 -8.32
N GLU A 216 -11.22 -1.99 -9.38
CA GLU A 216 -11.42 -3.44 -9.34
C GLU A 216 -10.38 -4.17 -8.51
N GLU A 217 -9.26 -3.50 -8.16
CA GLU A 217 -8.20 -4.05 -7.30
C GLU A 217 -8.41 -3.77 -5.82
N VAL A 218 -9.46 -3.03 -5.46
CA VAL A 218 -9.77 -2.69 -4.07
C VAL A 218 -10.33 -3.92 -3.35
N PRO A 219 -9.63 -4.44 -2.30
CA PRO A 219 -10.14 -5.54 -1.49
C PRO A 219 -11.44 -5.17 -0.77
N SER A 220 -12.31 -6.16 -0.56
CA SER A 220 -13.57 -5.96 0.17
C SER A 220 -13.35 -5.58 1.63
N SER A 221 -12.22 -5.98 2.19
CA SER A 221 -11.77 -5.66 3.54
C SER A 221 -11.29 -4.21 3.74
N SER A 222 -11.17 -3.42 2.67
CA SER A 222 -10.71 -2.04 2.76
C SER A 222 -11.71 -1.16 3.51
N THR A 223 -11.23 -0.37 4.48
CA THR A 223 -12.07 0.46 5.37
C THR A 223 -12.09 1.92 4.94
N HIS A 224 -10.99 2.42 4.42
CA HIS A 224 -10.79 3.84 4.08
C HIS A 224 -10.18 4.01 2.69
N ALA A 225 -10.37 5.19 2.13
CA ALA A 225 -9.75 5.57 0.87
C ALA A 225 -9.21 7.00 0.92
N ILE A 226 -8.19 7.26 0.11
CA ILE A 226 -7.65 8.59 -0.17
C ILE A 226 -7.52 8.75 -1.68
N LEU A 227 -7.99 9.87 -2.19
CA LEU A 227 -7.88 10.26 -3.59
C LEU A 227 -6.82 11.36 -3.74
N LEU A 228 -5.79 11.08 -4.53
CA LEU A 228 -4.67 11.98 -4.77
C LEU A 228 -4.65 12.44 -6.23
N ARG A 229 -4.58 13.76 -6.44
CA ARG A 229 -4.46 14.37 -7.76
C ARG A 229 -3.48 15.54 -7.72
N ASP A 230 -2.56 15.61 -8.67
CA ASP A 230 -1.60 16.70 -8.83
C ASP A 230 -0.84 17.05 -7.52
N GLY A 231 -0.51 16.02 -6.74
CA GLY A 231 0.18 16.14 -5.46
C GLY A 231 -0.68 16.64 -4.31
N GLN A 232 -2.00 16.76 -4.48
CA GLN A 232 -2.93 17.21 -3.45
C GLN A 232 -3.92 16.10 -3.09
N MET A 233 -4.32 16.07 -1.82
CA MET A 233 -5.37 15.19 -1.33
C MET A 233 -6.73 15.81 -1.67
N LEU A 234 -7.49 15.12 -2.52
CA LEU A 234 -8.79 15.58 -3.00
C LEU A 234 -9.92 15.17 -2.06
N ALA A 235 -9.85 13.95 -1.56
CA ALA A 235 -10.78 13.39 -0.58
C ALA A 235 -10.08 12.29 0.21
N ALA A 236 -10.42 12.13 1.49
CA ALA A 236 -9.95 11.03 2.33
C ALA A 236 -10.98 10.72 3.42
N GLY A 237 -11.08 9.47 3.83
CA GLY A 237 -11.97 9.01 4.90
C GLY A 237 -12.56 7.64 4.63
N ALA A 238 -13.68 7.32 5.28
CA ALA A 238 -14.38 6.05 5.10
C ALA A 238 -14.62 5.75 3.61
N ILE A 239 -14.34 4.53 3.20
CA ILE A 239 -14.26 4.16 1.78
C ILE A 239 -15.55 4.47 0.99
N GLN A 240 -16.71 4.18 1.57
CA GLN A 240 -18.02 4.43 0.96
C GLN A 240 -18.29 5.93 0.71
N ALA A 241 -17.82 6.80 1.62
CA ALA A 241 -17.98 8.24 1.49
C ALA A 241 -16.96 8.86 0.52
N THR A 242 -15.81 8.21 0.33
CA THR A 242 -14.70 8.72 -0.46
C THR A 242 -14.80 8.26 -1.92
N LEU A 243 -15.11 6.98 -2.18
CA LEU A 243 -15.20 6.41 -3.53
C LEU A 243 -16.59 6.67 -4.14
N THR A 244 -16.86 7.92 -4.47
CA THR A 244 -18.09 8.35 -5.14
C THR A 244 -17.81 8.71 -6.60
N SER A 245 -18.84 8.64 -7.46
CA SER A 245 -18.72 9.08 -8.86
C SER A 245 -18.24 10.52 -8.99
N ALA A 246 -18.68 11.41 -8.09
CA ALA A 246 -18.26 12.82 -8.07
C ALA A 246 -16.77 12.99 -7.74
N ASN A 247 -16.30 12.36 -6.67
CA ASN A 247 -14.91 12.43 -6.22
C ASN A 247 -13.96 11.80 -7.25
N LEU A 248 -14.34 10.64 -7.81
CA LEU A 248 -13.54 9.96 -8.83
C LEU A 248 -13.50 10.76 -10.14
N SER A 249 -14.63 11.36 -10.54
CA SER A 249 -14.66 12.25 -11.69
C SER A 249 -13.72 13.45 -11.51
N ALA A 250 -13.73 14.06 -10.34
CA ALA A 250 -12.82 15.14 -10.00
C ALA A 250 -11.34 14.65 -9.98
N CYS A 251 -11.10 13.46 -9.43
CA CYS A 251 -9.76 12.89 -9.33
C CYS A 251 -9.15 12.58 -10.70
N PHE A 252 -9.91 11.91 -11.56
CA PHE A 252 -9.42 11.49 -12.89
C PHE A 252 -9.63 12.52 -14.00
N GLY A 253 -10.39 13.58 -13.75
CA GLY A 253 -10.64 14.66 -14.71
C GLY A 253 -11.53 14.24 -15.89
N LEU A 254 -12.38 13.24 -15.68
CA LEU A 254 -13.36 12.75 -16.65
C LEU A 254 -14.62 12.27 -15.90
N PRO A 255 -15.80 12.26 -16.52
CA PRO A 255 -16.98 11.68 -15.90
C PRO A 255 -16.76 10.19 -15.59
N VAL A 256 -17.00 9.79 -14.35
CA VAL A 256 -16.87 8.41 -13.87
C VAL A 256 -18.19 7.98 -13.24
N ASP A 257 -18.72 6.84 -13.68
CA ASP A 257 -19.78 6.10 -13.01
C ASP A 257 -19.15 5.05 -12.12
N CYS A 258 -19.17 5.28 -10.80
CA CYS A 258 -18.65 4.39 -9.79
C CYS A 258 -19.77 3.54 -9.19
N ARG A 259 -19.56 2.25 -9.06
CA ARG A 259 -20.51 1.31 -8.47
C ARG A 259 -19.83 0.40 -7.47
N HIS A 260 -20.57 0.03 -6.44
CA HIS A 260 -20.22 -0.99 -5.49
C HIS A 260 -21.37 -1.98 -5.38
N ASP A 261 -21.11 -3.26 -5.65
CA ASP A 261 -22.14 -4.32 -5.68
C ASP A 261 -22.32 -5.05 -4.33
N GLY A 262 -21.68 -4.53 -3.28
CA GLY A 262 -21.63 -5.15 -1.95
C GLY A 262 -20.32 -5.90 -1.67
N GLN A 263 -19.56 -6.25 -2.70
CA GLN A 263 -18.27 -6.92 -2.57
C GLN A 263 -17.14 -6.19 -3.33
N ARG A 264 -17.45 -5.65 -4.51
CA ARG A 264 -16.45 -5.09 -5.42
C ARG A 264 -16.79 -3.68 -5.87
N TRP A 265 -15.75 -2.89 -6.02
CA TRP A 265 -15.81 -1.58 -6.65
C TRP A 265 -15.56 -1.71 -8.15
N SER A 266 -16.27 -0.91 -8.93
CA SER A 266 -16.03 -0.77 -10.37
C SER A 266 -16.21 0.68 -10.81
N ALA A 267 -15.44 1.09 -11.81
CA ALA A 267 -15.53 2.43 -12.38
C ALA A 267 -15.45 2.39 -13.90
N ARG A 268 -16.27 3.19 -14.55
CA ARG A 268 -16.26 3.33 -16.02
C ARG A 268 -16.63 4.74 -16.45
N ALA A 269 -16.05 5.17 -17.55
CA ALA A 269 -16.54 6.39 -18.22
C ALA A 269 -17.86 6.09 -18.95
N PRO A 270 -18.81 7.07 -19.04
CA PRO A 270 -20.00 6.92 -19.86
C PRO A 270 -19.66 6.64 -21.32
N ALA A 271 -20.51 5.86 -22.01
CA ALA A 271 -20.27 5.43 -23.38
C ALA A 271 -20.15 6.59 -24.40
N ASN A 272 -20.72 7.74 -24.09
CA ASN A 272 -20.66 8.96 -24.91
C ASN A 272 -19.49 9.88 -24.58
N TRP A 273 -18.59 9.48 -23.66
CA TRP A 273 -17.41 10.29 -23.33
C TRP A 273 -16.36 10.20 -24.46
N SER A 274 -15.86 11.37 -24.89
CA SER A 274 -14.71 11.47 -25.80
C SER A 274 -13.72 12.51 -25.25
N ARG A 275 -12.41 12.32 -25.47
CA ARG A 275 -11.36 13.28 -25.05
C ARG A 275 -11.56 14.68 -25.61
N THR A 276 -12.28 14.82 -26.71
CA THR A 276 -12.55 16.12 -27.39
C THR A 276 -13.48 17.01 -26.57
N THR A 277 -14.36 16.43 -25.71
CA THR A 277 -15.25 17.20 -24.83
C THR A 277 -14.56 17.78 -23.60
N ALA A 278 -13.41 17.26 -23.19
CA ALA A 278 -12.65 17.73 -22.03
C ALA A 278 -11.82 19.02 -22.29
N ALA A 279 -11.58 19.37 -23.54
CA ALA A 279 -10.79 20.56 -23.93
C ALA A 279 -11.62 21.85 -24.06
N GLY A 280 -12.95 21.79 -23.91
CA GLY A 280 -13.88 22.89 -24.14
C GLY A 280 -14.32 23.68 -22.90
N SER A 281 -13.82 23.35 -21.69
CA SER A 281 -14.14 24.08 -20.46
C SER A 281 -12.86 24.56 -19.79
N ARG A 282 -12.24 25.57 -20.39
CA ARG A 282 -11.24 26.44 -19.75
C ARG A 282 -11.79 27.84 -19.67
#